data_8caee1207caaaeaa41684a2d5e21a449
#
_entry.id   8caee1207caaaeaa41684a2d5e21a449
#
_cell.length_a   1.000
_cell.length_b   1.000
_cell.length_c   1.000
_cell.angle_alpha   90.00
_cell.angle_beta   90.00
_cell.angle_gamma   90.00
#
_symmetry.space_group_name_H-M   'P 1'
#
loop_
_entity.id
_entity.type
_entity.pdbx_description
1 polymer ?
#
loop_
_entity_poly.entity_id
_entity_poly.type
_entity_poly.pdbx_seq_one_letter_code
_entity_poly.pdbx_strand_id
1 'polypeptide(L)'
;MAYNYLGLVNDVLGRFNETPLTSANLVTSVGAYSVVKEGVNSAIRTINQQEFNWPFNYIEEEQVLSAGAMRYPYPTNAKSVDFNTFRIKRNSTFGNTTTHLQQMDYEAYLSKHIDDEYNTGDTGIRDIPRKVIRTPNQEFVLYPSPKEAYELVYEYYSLPVDLALFSDVPSLPSAFRHIIVEGASVYMFNFQSDIESQDRASAKFVSQIQDMRKVYINRYEDVRDTRIGSTYTATGIT
;
A
#
# COMPACT_ATOMS: atom_id res chain seq x y z
N MET A 1 0.09 -25.20 10.61
CA MET A 1 -0.98 -24.40 11.26
C MET A 1 -1.64 -23.51 10.22
N ALA A 2 -2.85 -23.00 10.50
CA ALA A 2 -3.52 -22.06 9.57
C ALA A 2 -2.69 -20.76 9.43
N TYR A 3 -2.76 -20.14 8.25
CA TYR A 3 -2.14 -18.83 8.02
C TYR A 3 -3.16 -17.73 8.35
N ASN A 4 -3.31 -17.48 9.65
CA ASN A 4 -4.17 -16.44 10.21
C ASN A 4 -3.53 -15.92 11.51
N TYR A 5 -4.12 -14.90 12.12
CA TYR A 5 -3.58 -14.29 13.33
C TYR A 5 -3.35 -15.29 14.46
N LEU A 6 -4.34 -16.13 14.76
CA LEU A 6 -4.21 -17.19 15.79
C LEU A 6 -3.06 -18.15 15.47
N GLY A 7 -2.95 -18.57 14.22
CA GLY A 7 -1.88 -19.46 13.79
C GLY A 7 -0.49 -18.85 13.90
N LEU A 8 -0.34 -17.55 13.58
CA LEU A 8 0.92 -16.82 13.73
C LEU A 8 1.32 -16.68 15.20
N VAL A 9 0.36 -16.28 16.04
CA VAL A 9 0.59 -16.20 17.51
C VAL A 9 1.01 -17.55 18.07
N ASN A 10 0.34 -18.63 17.69
CA ASN A 10 0.67 -19.97 18.16
C ASN A 10 2.00 -20.50 17.63
N ASP A 11 2.44 -20.08 16.43
CA ASP A 11 3.77 -20.42 15.92
C ASP A 11 4.88 -19.77 16.78
N VAL A 12 4.66 -18.52 17.21
CA VAL A 12 5.59 -17.86 18.14
C VAL A 12 5.58 -18.54 19.50
N LEU A 13 4.39 -18.75 20.09
CA LEU A 13 4.26 -19.42 21.39
C LEU A 13 4.92 -20.81 21.42
N GLY A 14 4.76 -21.58 20.34
CA GLY A 14 5.39 -22.89 20.18
C GLY A 14 6.93 -22.85 20.21
N ARG A 15 7.57 -21.75 19.74
CA ARG A 15 9.03 -21.57 19.85
C ARG A 15 9.51 -21.38 21.30
N PHE A 16 8.65 -20.83 22.15
CA PHE A 16 8.94 -20.56 23.56
C PHE A 16 8.39 -21.63 24.51
N ASN A 17 7.90 -22.75 23.97
CA ASN A 17 7.25 -23.83 24.75
C ASN A 17 6.05 -23.33 25.59
N GLU A 18 5.39 -22.26 25.16
CA GLU A 18 4.20 -21.74 25.78
C GLU A 18 2.93 -22.47 25.29
N THR A 19 1.90 -22.47 26.12
CA THR A 19 0.63 -23.10 25.79
C THR A 19 -0.06 -22.37 24.62
N PRO A 20 -0.49 -23.08 23.56
CA PRO A 20 -1.16 -22.46 22.45
C PRO A 20 -2.51 -21.84 22.83
N LEU A 21 -2.85 -20.70 22.23
CA LEU A 21 -4.13 -20.05 22.38
C LEU A 21 -5.20 -20.69 21.50
N THR A 22 -6.46 -20.54 21.92
CA THR A 22 -7.65 -20.90 21.14
C THR A 22 -8.36 -19.63 20.66
N SER A 23 -9.30 -19.76 19.73
CA SER A 23 -10.12 -18.63 19.27
C SER A 23 -10.89 -17.95 20.41
N ALA A 24 -11.26 -18.70 21.45
CA ALA A 24 -12.02 -18.19 22.60
C ALA A 24 -11.18 -17.31 23.54
N ASN A 25 -9.88 -17.63 23.72
CA ASN A 25 -9.03 -16.94 24.68
C ASN A 25 -8.00 -15.98 24.06
N LEU A 26 -7.92 -15.89 22.72
CA LEU A 26 -6.98 -14.99 22.04
C LEU A 26 -7.17 -13.53 22.49
N VAL A 27 -8.40 -13.03 22.55
CA VAL A 27 -8.70 -11.63 22.87
C VAL A 27 -8.39 -11.31 24.33
N THR A 28 -8.76 -12.20 25.24
CA THR A 28 -8.67 -12.01 26.69
C THR A 28 -7.31 -12.33 27.30
N SER A 29 -6.41 -12.96 26.54
CA SER A 29 -5.09 -13.34 27.02
C SER A 29 -4.20 -12.12 27.32
N VAL A 30 -3.47 -12.18 28.43
CA VAL A 30 -2.62 -11.10 28.97
C VAL A 30 -1.20 -11.58 29.23
N GLY A 31 -0.31 -10.70 29.67
CA GLY A 31 1.08 -11.04 29.98
C GLY A 31 1.89 -11.38 28.74
N ALA A 32 2.66 -12.46 28.75
CA ALA A 32 3.47 -12.92 27.62
C ALA A 32 2.66 -13.08 26.34
N TYR A 33 1.42 -13.52 26.44
CA TYR A 33 0.53 -13.66 25.27
C TYR A 33 0.19 -12.33 24.61
N SER A 34 0.02 -11.26 25.39
CA SER A 34 -0.22 -9.91 24.81
C SER A 34 1.02 -9.38 24.12
N VAL A 35 2.21 -9.69 24.64
CA VAL A 35 3.49 -9.33 24.01
C VAL A 35 3.64 -10.02 22.65
N VAL A 36 3.31 -11.30 22.54
CA VAL A 36 3.35 -12.04 21.28
C VAL A 36 2.34 -11.47 20.28
N LYS A 37 1.11 -11.15 20.72
CA LYS A 37 0.09 -10.54 19.86
C LYS A 37 0.56 -9.20 19.28
N GLU A 38 1.09 -8.34 20.12
CA GLU A 38 1.65 -7.05 19.67
C GLU A 38 2.90 -7.27 18.81
N GLY A 39 3.75 -8.23 19.14
CA GLY A 39 4.92 -8.58 18.34
C GLY A 39 4.58 -9.00 16.92
N VAL A 40 3.49 -9.74 16.70
CA VAL A 40 3.03 -10.13 15.36
C VAL A 40 2.61 -8.90 14.57
N ASN A 41 1.80 -8.00 15.13
CA ASN A 41 1.38 -6.77 14.47
C ASN A 41 2.56 -5.83 14.21
N SER A 42 3.45 -5.67 15.18
CA SER A 42 4.66 -4.87 15.02
C SER A 42 5.60 -5.42 13.94
N ALA A 43 5.76 -6.73 13.84
CA ALA A 43 6.54 -7.33 12.77
C ALA A 43 5.94 -7.01 11.40
N ILE A 44 4.62 -7.11 11.24
CA ILE A 44 3.91 -6.76 10.00
C ILE A 44 4.09 -5.28 9.67
N ARG A 45 3.95 -4.38 10.64
CA ARG A 45 4.18 -2.93 10.45
C ARG A 45 5.63 -2.66 10.02
N THR A 46 6.62 -3.30 10.66
CA THR A 46 8.04 -3.14 10.34
C THR A 46 8.35 -3.61 8.92
N ILE A 47 7.83 -4.77 8.49
CA ILE A 47 7.98 -5.26 7.12
C ILE A 47 7.45 -4.23 6.12
N ASN A 48 6.28 -3.64 6.40
CA ASN A 48 5.66 -2.64 5.52
C ASN A 48 6.37 -1.27 5.54
N GLN A 49 7.14 -0.97 6.58
CA GLN A 49 7.95 0.25 6.65
C GLN A 49 9.30 0.11 5.95
N GLN A 50 9.86 -1.09 5.91
CA GLN A 50 11.17 -1.36 5.29
C GLN A 50 11.15 -1.20 3.76
N GLU A 51 10.00 -1.35 3.13
CA GLU A 51 9.83 -1.15 1.71
C GLU A 51 8.59 -0.32 1.43
N PHE A 52 8.73 0.65 0.52
CA PHE A 52 7.65 1.60 0.25
C PHE A 52 6.50 0.94 -0.52
N ASN A 53 6.82 0.16 -1.55
CA ASN A 53 5.85 -0.38 -2.50
C ASN A 53 5.91 -1.91 -2.58
N TRP A 54 5.36 -2.59 -1.58
CA TRP A 54 5.19 -4.04 -1.66
C TRP A 54 4.08 -4.40 -2.65
N PRO A 55 4.33 -5.25 -3.67
CA PRO A 55 3.32 -5.63 -4.65
C PRO A 55 2.05 -6.27 -4.05
N PHE A 56 2.18 -6.96 -2.92
CA PHE A 56 1.04 -7.60 -2.24
C PHE A 56 0.13 -6.61 -1.48
N ASN A 57 0.52 -5.33 -1.39
CA ASN A 57 -0.30 -4.25 -0.85
C ASN A 57 -0.96 -3.40 -1.95
N TYR A 58 -0.77 -3.76 -3.21
CA TYR A 58 -1.31 -3.06 -4.35
C TYR A 58 -2.79 -3.39 -4.51
N ILE A 59 -3.64 -2.37 -4.56
CA ILE A 59 -5.11 -2.49 -4.60
C ILE A 59 -5.64 -1.61 -5.72
N GLU A 60 -6.60 -2.15 -6.49
CA GLU A 60 -7.42 -1.38 -7.41
C GLU A 60 -8.64 -0.86 -6.65
N GLU A 61 -8.90 0.44 -6.74
CA GLU A 61 -10.05 1.11 -6.14
C GLU A 61 -11.02 1.55 -7.23
N GLU A 62 -12.30 1.31 -6.99
CA GLU A 62 -13.39 1.76 -7.84
C GLU A 62 -14.24 2.78 -7.07
N GLN A 63 -14.28 4.01 -7.55
CA GLN A 63 -15.01 5.10 -6.91
C GLN A 63 -16.02 5.71 -7.86
N VAL A 64 -17.27 5.83 -7.42
CA VAL A 64 -18.30 6.53 -8.18
C VAL A 64 -18.17 8.03 -7.96
N LEU A 65 -18.01 8.78 -9.05
CA LEU A 65 -17.90 10.22 -9.02
C LEU A 65 -19.28 10.88 -8.88
N SER A 66 -19.32 12.02 -8.20
CA SER A 66 -20.53 12.85 -8.11
C SER A 66 -20.47 13.97 -9.13
N ALA A 67 -21.60 14.23 -9.79
CA ALA A 67 -21.70 15.34 -10.74
C ALA A 67 -21.37 16.69 -10.09
N GLY A 68 -20.47 17.44 -10.69
CA GLY A 68 -20.01 18.74 -10.20
C GLY A 68 -18.95 18.70 -9.08
N ALA A 69 -18.65 17.56 -8.49
CA ALA A 69 -17.60 17.45 -7.50
C ALA A 69 -16.24 17.32 -8.19
N MET A 70 -15.26 18.10 -7.76
CA MET A 70 -13.90 18.07 -8.32
C MET A 70 -12.90 17.42 -7.37
N ARG A 71 -13.08 17.53 -6.04
CA ARG A 71 -12.16 17.03 -5.02
C ARG A 71 -12.66 15.73 -4.42
N TYR A 72 -11.73 14.78 -4.31
CA TYR A 72 -11.98 13.47 -3.73
C TYR A 72 -10.86 13.10 -2.78
N PRO A 73 -11.17 12.62 -1.56
CA PRO A 73 -10.15 12.17 -0.62
C PRO A 73 -9.56 10.83 -1.09
N TYR A 74 -8.31 10.57 -0.69
CA TYR A 74 -7.72 9.25 -0.82
C TYR A 74 -8.44 8.24 0.10
N PRO A 75 -8.38 6.94 -0.23
CA PRO A 75 -8.75 5.90 0.74
C PRO A 75 -7.97 6.08 2.05
N THR A 76 -8.64 5.90 3.18
CA THR A 76 -8.05 6.13 4.51
C THR A 76 -6.84 5.24 4.81
N ASN A 77 -6.77 4.09 4.14
CA ASN A 77 -5.66 3.15 4.22
C ASN A 77 -4.62 3.33 3.12
N ALA A 78 -4.71 4.36 2.29
CA ALA A 78 -3.75 4.58 1.23
C ALA A 78 -2.40 5.04 1.78
N LYS A 79 -1.34 4.30 1.47
CA LYS A 79 0.06 4.68 1.70
C LYS A 79 0.56 5.60 0.58
N SER A 80 0.32 5.20 -0.66
CA SER A 80 0.61 6.01 -1.84
C SER A 80 -0.34 5.67 -2.98
N VAL A 81 -0.76 6.68 -3.71
CA VAL A 81 -1.65 6.54 -4.86
C VAL A 81 -0.83 6.66 -6.15
N ASP A 82 -1.03 5.72 -7.07
CA ASP A 82 -0.37 5.77 -8.39
C ASP A 82 -1.18 6.60 -9.37
N PHE A 83 -0.76 7.84 -9.58
CA PHE A 83 -1.44 8.78 -10.46
C PHE A 83 -1.40 8.42 -11.94
N ASN A 84 -0.56 7.47 -12.34
CA ASN A 84 -0.50 7.00 -13.73
C ASN A 84 -1.58 5.97 -14.06
N THR A 85 -2.34 5.50 -13.07
CA THR A 85 -3.34 4.44 -13.25
C THR A 85 -4.77 4.96 -13.37
N PHE A 86 -4.99 6.25 -13.13
CA PHE A 86 -6.31 6.86 -13.14
C PHE A 86 -7.02 6.72 -14.48
N ARG A 87 -8.18 6.08 -14.47
CA ARG A 87 -8.99 5.82 -15.64
C ARG A 87 -10.48 5.92 -15.33
N ILE A 88 -11.25 6.47 -16.25
CA ILE A 88 -12.71 6.51 -16.15
C ILE A 88 -13.28 5.36 -16.98
N LYS A 89 -14.08 4.52 -16.35
CA LYS A 89 -14.89 3.52 -17.04
C LYS A 89 -16.15 4.20 -17.59
N ARG A 90 -16.41 3.98 -18.84
CA ARG A 90 -17.65 4.39 -19.53
C ARG A 90 -18.44 3.16 -19.90
N ASN A 91 -19.64 3.08 -19.39
CA ASN A 91 -20.60 2.09 -19.81
C ASN A 91 -21.33 2.67 -21.02
N SER A 92 -21.15 2.10 -22.20
CA SER A 92 -21.90 2.49 -23.39
C SER A 92 -22.66 1.30 -23.96
N THR A 93 -23.69 1.55 -24.72
CA THR A 93 -24.47 0.52 -25.43
C THR A 93 -23.62 -0.31 -26.42
N PHE A 94 -22.45 0.19 -26.79
CA PHE A 94 -21.50 -0.43 -27.72
C PHE A 94 -20.28 -1.06 -27.07
N GLY A 95 -20.28 -1.21 -25.76
CA GLY A 95 -19.19 -1.80 -24.98
C GLY A 95 -18.57 -0.82 -23.97
N ASN A 96 -17.84 -1.38 -23.01
CA ASN A 96 -17.17 -0.60 -21.99
C ASN A 96 -15.86 -0.05 -22.55
N THR A 97 -15.70 1.27 -22.47
CA THR A 97 -14.46 1.95 -22.85
C THR A 97 -13.84 2.62 -21.63
N THR A 98 -12.53 2.58 -21.53
CA THR A 98 -11.79 3.29 -20.48
C THR A 98 -11.07 4.49 -21.08
N THR A 99 -11.11 5.62 -20.36
CA THR A 99 -10.35 6.81 -20.72
C THR A 99 -9.32 7.07 -19.63
N HIS A 100 -8.06 7.07 -20.01
CA HIS A 100 -6.94 7.38 -19.12
C HIS A 100 -6.90 8.87 -18.82
N LEU A 101 -6.64 9.23 -17.54
CA LEU A 101 -6.48 10.62 -17.14
C LEU A 101 -5.01 11.03 -17.20
N GLN A 102 -4.76 12.23 -17.66
CA GLN A 102 -3.41 12.80 -17.67
C GLN A 102 -3.14 13.49 -16.33
N GLN A 103 -1.97 13.25 -15.76
CA GLN A 103 -1.53 13.98 -14.58
C GLN A 103 -1.24 15.44 -14.94
N MET A 104 -1.71 16.36 -14.09
CA MET A 104 -1.44 17.79 -14.19
C MET A 104 -0.82 18.28 -12.88
N ASP A 105 0.12 19.19 -12.99
CA ASP A 105 0.73 19.81 -11.82
C ASP A 105 -0.25 20.71 -11.06
N TYR A 106 -0.13 20.69 -9.70
CA TYR A 106 -1.04 21.42 -8.84
C TYR A 106 -0.90 22.95 -8.98
N GLU A 107 0.30 23.46 -9.13
CA GLU A 107 0.53 24.90 -9.33
C GLU A 107 -0.06 25.39 -10.66
N ALA A 108 0.08 24.58 -11.71
CA ALA A 108 -0.53 24.86 -13.00
C ALA A 108 -2.07 24.81 -12.93
N TYR A 109 -2.64 23.95 -12.11
CA TYR A 109 -4.07 23.92 -11.84
C TYR A 109 -4.53 25.18 -11.13
N LEU A 110 -3.85 25.59 -10.03
CA LEU A 110 -4.19 26.79 -9.29
C LEU A 110 -4.12 28.06 -10.14
N SER A 111 -3.16 28.14 -11.04
CA SER A 111 -2.98 29.34 -11.88
C SER A 111 -3.99 29.46 -13.02
N LYS A 112 -4.58 28.34 -13.49
CA LYS A 112 -5.39 28.32 -14.72
C LYS A 112 -6.84 27.91 -14.53
N HIS A 113 -7.13 27.10 -13.51
CA HIS A 113 -8.40 26.39 -13.41
C HIS A 113 -9.07 26.46 -12.03
N ILE A 114 -8.48 27.18 -11.06
CA ILE A 114 -9.07 27.30 -9.73
C ILE A 114 -10.41 28.02 -9.74
N ASP A 115 -10.58 28.96 -10.64
CA ASP A 115 -11.85 29.70 -10.78
C ASP A 115 -12.99 28.79 -11.24
N ASP A 116 -12.69 27.76 -12.04
CA ASP A 116 -13.67 26.76 -12.47
C ASP A 116 -14.20 25.94 -11.28
N GLU A 117 -13.36 25.70 -10.25
CA GLU A 117 -13.77 25.03 -9.04
C GLU A 117 -14.75 25.86 -8.21
N TYR A 118 -14.50 27.16 -8.08
CA TYR A 118 -15.39 28.06 -7.34
C TYR A 118 -16.70 28.34 -8.07
N ASN A 119 -16.73 28.21 -9.38
CA ASN A 119 -17.87 28.48 -10.25
C ASN A 119 -18.68 27.24 -10.63
N THR A 120 -18.48 26.09 -9.96
CA THR A 120 -19.13 24.81 -10.32
C THR A 120 -20.66 24.83 -10.22
N GLY A 121 -21.29 25.83 -9.57
CA GLY A 121 -22.72 25.92 -9.41
C GLY A 121 -23.50 26.09 -10.71
N ASP A 122 -23.23 27.13 -11.49
CA ASP A 122 -24.03 27.52 -12.66
C ASP A 122 -23.23 27.70 -13.97
N THR A 123 -21.97 28.05 -13.91
CA THR A 123 -21.16 28.40 -15.10
C THR A 123 -19.90 27.56 -15.28
N GLY A 124 -19.62 26.67 -14.33
CA GLY A 124 -18.43 25.84 -14.37
C GLY A 124 -18.46 24.82 -15.51
N ILE A 125 -17.29 24.59 -16.10
CA ILE A 125 -17.12 23.60 -17.18
C ILE A 125 -17.30 22.20 -16.60
N ARG A 126 -18.41 21.56 -16.99
CA ARG A 126 -18.70 20.16 -16.65
C ARG A 126 -18.58 19.29 -17.88
N ASP A 127 -17.69 18.34 -17.83
CA ASP A 127 -17.50 17.35 -18.91
C ASP A 127 -16.95 16.06 -18.29
N ILE A 128 -16.50 15.16 -19.12
CA ILE A 128 -15.78 13.97 -18.70
C ILE A 128 -14.40 14.39 -18.20
N PRO A 129 -14.02 14.06 -16.96
CA PRO A 129 -12.68 14.33 -16.46
C PRO A 129 -11.60 13.75 -17.38
N ARG A 130 -10.58 14.54 -17.65
CA ARG A 130 -9.45 14.16 -18.51
C ARG A 130 -8.11 14.30 -17.81
N LYS A 131 -8.09 15.05 -16.71
CA LYS A 131 -6.89 15.31 -15.92
C LYS A 131 -7.13 14.97 -14.46
N VAL A 132 -6.09 14.47 -13.81
CA VAL A 132 -6.01 14.25 -12.37
C VAL A 132 -4.87 15.09 -11.81
N ILE A 133 -5.12 15.74 -10.68
CA ILE A 133 -4.18 16.63 -10.00
C ILE A 133 -3.99 16.14 -8.58
N ARG A 134 -2.73 15.93 -8.20
CA ARG A 134 -2.38 15.58 -6.82
C ARG A 134 -2.36 16.85 -5.98
N THR A 135 -3.11 16.87 -4.87
CA THR A 135 -3.08 17.97 -3.90
C THR A 135 -2.20 17.63 -2.71
N PRO A 136 -1.73 18.64 -1.94
CA PRO A 136 -0.96 18.40 -0.70
C PRO A 136 -1.77 17.73 0.42
N ASN A 137 -3.11 17.83 0.40
CA ASN A 137 -4.01 17.46 1.50
C ASN A 137 -4.50 16.00 1.45
N GLN A 138 -3.76 15.08 0.81
CA GLN A 138 -4.20 13.68 0.62
C GLN A 138 -5.55 13.57 -0.11
N GLU A 139 -5.74 14.44 -1.08
CA GLU A 139 -6.88 14.47 -1.98
C GLU A 139 -6.38 14.50 -3.41
N PHE A 140 -7.27 14.26 -4.36
CA PHE A 140 -7.02 14.52 -5.77
C PHE A 140 -8.15 15.38 -6.35
N VAL A 141 -7.80 16.17 -7.35
CA VAL A 141 -8.75 16.98 -8.11
C VAL A 141 -8.89 16.38 -9.50
N LEU A 142 -10.11 16.33 -9.99
CA LEU A 142 -10.45 15.92 -11.34
C LEU A 142 -10.84 17.15 -12.18
N TYR A 143 -10.27 17.27 -13.36
CA TYR A 143 -10.56 18.38 -14.26
C TYR A 143 -10.84 17.91 -15.70
N PRO A 144 -11.90 18.42 -16.35
CA PRO A 144 -12.98 19.24 -15.82
C PRO A 144 -13.84 18.48 -14.78
N SER A 145 -14.75 19.20 -14.10
CA SER A 145 -15.67 18.57 -13.15
C SER A 145 -16.59 17.57 -13.86
N PRO A 146 -16.92 16.42 -13.24
CA PRO A 146 -17.82 15.44 -13.81
C PRO A 146 -19.20 16.04 -14.10
N LYS A 147 -19.74 15.83 -15.31
CA LYS A 147 -21.11 16.25 -15.63
C LYS A 147 -22.18 15.28 -15.11
N GLU A 148 -21.81 14.04 -14.89
CA GLU A 148 -22.65 12.96 -14.41
C GLU A 148 -21.84 11.98 -13.55
N ALA A 149 -22.49 10.98 -12.98
CA ALA A 149 -21.79 9.95 -12.23
C ALA A 149 -21.00 9.04 -13.17
N TYR A 150 -19.67 9.11 -13.06
CA TYR A 150 -18.75 8.20 -13.74
C TYR A 150 -18.12 7.25 -12.72
N GLU A 151 -17.65 6.11 -13.18
CA GLU A 151 -16.87 5.18 -12.41
C GLU A 151 -15.38 5.46 -12.65
N LEU A 152 -14.71 5.95 -11.60
CA LEU A 152 -13.26 6.18 -11.58
C LEU A 152 -12.58 4.95 -11.03
N VAL A 153 -11.55 4.49 -11.72
CA VAL A 153 -10.69 3.39 -11.28
C VAL A 153 -9.26 3.90 -11.20
N TYR A 154 -8.62 3.59 -10.09
CA TYR A 154 -7.20 3.89 -9.88
C TYR A 154 -6.58 2.88 -8.92
N GLU A 155 -5.28 2.89 -8.83
CA GLU A 155 -4.54 1.92 -8.05
C GLU A 155 -3.71 2.62 -6.98
N TYR A 156 -3.56 1.96 -5.83
CA TYR A 156 -2.78 2.48 -4.73
C TYR A 156 -2.15 1.36 -3.91
N TYR A 157 -1.10 1.71 -3.16
CA TYR A 157 -0.50 0.83 -2.16
C TYR A 157 -1.15 1.09 -0.80
N SER A 158 -1.69 0.04 -0.19
CA SER A 158 -2.36 0.13 1.10
C SER A 158 -1.40 0.03 2.27
N LEU A 159 -1.77 0.66 3.40
CA LEU A 159 -1.17 0.38 4.69
C LEU A 159 -1.73 -0.93 5.24
N PRO A 160 -0.93 -1.74 5.94
CA PRO A 160 -1.44 -2.92 6.62
C PRO A 160 -2.36 -2.50 7.76
N VAL A 161 -3.43 -3.27 7.93
CA VAL A 161 -4.33 -3.17 9.08
C VAL A 161 -3.86 -4.16 10.15
N ASP A 162 -3.87 -3.74 11.40
CA ASP A 162 -3.54 -4.62 12.53
C ASP A 162 -4.51 -5.79 12.61
N LEU A 163 -3.97 -6.97 12.83
CA LEU A 163 -4.77 -8.16 13.04
C LEU A 163 -5.43 -8.10 14.43
N ALA A 164 -6.73 -8.28 14.50
CA ALA A 164 -7.53 -8.21 15.71
C ALA A 164 -8.28 -9.52 15.99
N LEU A 165 -8.92 -10.08 14.97
CA LEU A 165 -9.69 -11.30 15.07
C LEU A 165 -8.81 -12.54 14.83
N PHE A 166 -9.16 -13.65 15.45
CA PHE A 166 -8.43 -14.92 15.29
C PHE A 166 -8.33 -15.40 13.83
N SER A 167 -9.29 -15.02 13.00
CA SER A 167 -9.39 -15.38 11.58
C SER A 167 -8.66 -14.44 10.65
N ASP A 168 -8.22 -13.27 11.12
CA ASP A 168 -7.58 -12.26 10.27
C ASP A 168 -6.33 -12.82 9.62
N VAL A 169 -6.18 -12.51 8.34
CA VAL A 169 -5.06 -12.96 7.51
C VAL A 169 -4.25 -11.72 7.11
N PRO A 170 -2.92 -11.71 7.33
CA PRO A 170 -2.10 -10.60 6.88
C PRO A 170 -2.03 -10.54 5.35
N SER A 171 -1.81 -9.35 4.80
CA SER A 171 -1.59 -9.15 3.35
C SER A 171 -0.31 -9.83 2.84
N LEU A 172 0.66 -10.05 3.72
CA LEU A 172 1.91 -10.73 3.37
C LEU A 172 1.64 -12.17 2.89
N PRO A 173 2.25 -12.62 1.78
CA PRO A 173 2.09 -13.98 1.29
C PRO A 173 2.52 -15.06 2.29
N SER A 174 1.77 -16.15 2.36
CA SER A 174 1.98 -17.23 3.34
C SER A 174 3.36 -17.91 3.26
N ALA A 175 4.01 -17.85 2.10
CA ALA A 175 5.37 -18.36 1.91
C ALA A 175 6.40 -17.66 2.83
N PHE A 176 6.14 -16.41 3.21
CA PHE A 176 7.01 -15.59 4.07
C PHE A 176 6.51 -15.49 5.52
N ARG A 177 5.58 -16.36 5.91
CA ARG A 177 5.06 -16.47 7.29
C ARG A 177 6.16 -16.48 8.35
N HIS A 178 7.27 -17.16 8.06
CA HIS A 178 8.40 -17.29 8.99
C HIS A 178 9.03 -15.96 9.35
N ILE A 179 8.95 -14.94 8.49
CA ILE A 179 9.48 -13.60 8.75
C ILE A 179 8.67 -12.92 9.86
N ILE A 180 7.33 -13.01 9.80
CA ILE A 180 6.46 -12.45 10.84
C ILE A 180 6.77 -13.11 12.18
N VAL A 181 6.90 -14.44 12.17
CA VAL A 181 7.19 -15.21 13.40
C VAL A 181 8.56 -14.86 13.99
N GLU A 182 9.57 -14.64 13.13
CA GLU A 182 10.90 -14.21 13.59
C GLU A 182 10.86 -12.81 14.18
N GLY A 183 10.22 -11.84 13.50
CA GLY A 183 10.04 -10.48 14.02
C GLY A 183 9.27 -10.43 15.34
N ALA A 184 8.20 -11.23 15.47
CA ALA A 184 7.46 -11.33 16.72
C ALA A 184 8.28 -11.97 17.86
N SER A 185 9.20 -12.90 17.54
CA SER A 185 10.08 -13.52 18.54
C SER A 185 11.04 -12.51 19.18
N VAL A 186 11.43 -11.43 18.45
CA VAL A 186 12.25 -10.34 19.02
C VAL A 186 11.58 -9.70 20.24
N TYR A 187 10.27 -9.47 20.16
CA TYR A 187 9.49 -8.90 21.27
C TYR A 187 9.43 -9.84 22.48
N MET A 188 9.32 -11.14 22.23
CA MET A 188 9.27 -12.13 23.31
C MET A 188 10.63 -12.28 24.00
N PHE A 189 11.75 -12.29 23.26
CA PHE A 189 13.10 -12.28 23.86
C PHE A 189 13.35 -11.02 24.67
N ASN A 190 12.90 -9.85 24.20
CA ASN A 190 12.96 -8.62 24.98
C ASN A 190 12.15 -8.71 26.28
N PHE A 191 10.96 -9.28 26.24
CA PHE A 191 10.12 -9.51 27.42
C PHE A 191 10.80 -10.44 28.43
N GLN A 192 11.55 -11.45 27.97
CA GLN A 192 12.32 -12.37 28.82
C GLN A 192 13.69 -11.80 29.25
N SER A 193 14.04 -10.58 28.79
CA SER A 193 15.34 -9.95 29.05
C SER A 193 16.55 -10.74 28.49
N ASP A 194 16.34 -11.56 27.46
CA ASP A 194 17.38 -12.29 26.74
C ASP A 194 17.90 -11.47 25.55
N ILE A 195 18.86 -10.58 25.86
CA ILE A 195 19.41 -9.62 24.88
C ILE A 195 20.16 -10.35 23.75
N GLU A 196 20.90 -11.43 24.06
CA GLU A 196 21.69 -12.13 23.04
C GLU A 196 20.78 -12.80 22.00
N SER A 197 19.72 -13.47 22.42
CA SER A 197 18.75 -14.09 21.53
C SER A 197 17.92 -13.04 20.77
N GLN A 198 17.62 -11.89 21.39
CA GLN A 198 16.95 -10.76 20.77
C GLN A 198 17.77 -10.21 19.59
N ASP A 199 19.07 -9.97 19.80
CA ASP A 199 19.96 -9.43 18.76
C ASP A 199 20.09 -10.39 17.57
N ARG A 200 20.23 -11.71 17.84
CA ARG A 200 20.26 -12.73 16.79
C ARG A 200 18.95 -12.79 15.99
N ALA A 201 17.81 -12.77 16.69
CA ALA A 201 16.49 -12.78 16.05
C ALA A 201 16.26 -11.52 15.22
N SER A 202 16.67 -10.34 15.71
CA SER A 202 16.58 -9.08 14.99
C SER A 202 17.43 -9.07 13.71
N ALA A 203 18.67 -9.50 13.78
CA ALA A 203 19.56 -9.60 12.62
C ALA A 203 19.00 -10.57 11.57
N LYS A 204 18.44 -11.69 11.99
CA LYS A 204 17.82 -12.69 11.11
C LYS A 204 16.53 -12.14 10.48
N PHE A 205 15.70 -11.45 11.25
CA PHE A 205 14.49 -10.80 10.75
C PHE A 205 14.80 -9.80 9.63
N VAL A 206 15.77 -8.92 9.83
CA VAL A 206 16.20 -7.94 8.82
C VAL A 206 16.73 -8.65 7.56
N SER A 207 17.56 -9.68 7.73
CA SER A 207 18.10 -10.46 6.58
C SER A 207 16.98 -11.13 5.79
N GLN A 208 15.97 -11.69 6.46
CA GLN A 208 14.83 -12.34 5.80
C GLN A 208 13.94 -11.33 5.04
N ILE A 209 13.77 -10.10 5.55
CA ILE A 209 13.08 -9.04 4.81
C ILE A 209 13.86 -8.69 3.54
N GLN A 210 15.19 -8.60 3.62
CA GLN A 210 16.01 -8.34 2.44
C GLN A 210 15.91 -9.45 1.40
N ASP A 211 15.82 -10.71 1.82
CA ASP A 211 15.64 -11.85 0.90
C ASP A 211 14.25 -11.82 0.26
N MET A 212 13.19 -11.52 1.02
CA MET A 212 11.85 -11.31 0.49
C MET A 212 11.82 -10.17 -0.54
N ARG A 213 12.53 -9.08 -0.25
CA ARG A 213 12.67 -7.94 -1.16
C ARG A 213 13.30 -8.34 -2.50
N LYS A 214 14.33 -9.20 -2.49
CA LYS A 214 14.97 -9.71 -3.74
C LYS A 214 13.98 -10.52 -4.59
N VAL A 215 13.00 -11.18 -3.96
CA VAL A 215 12.00 -12.01 -4.67
C VAL A 215 10.92 -11.15 -5.30
N TYR A 216 10.41 -10.14 -4.56
CA TYR A 216 9.26 -9.36 -5.00
C TYR A 216 9.59 -8.09 -5.76
N ILE A 217 10.76 -7.51 -5.52
CA ILE A 217 11.17 -6.28 -6.19
C ILE A 217 12.20 -6.63 -7.25
N ASN A 218 11.75 -6.59 -8.50
CA ASN A 218 12.61 -6.88 -9.63
C ASN A 218 13.51 -5.68 -9.94
N ARG A 219 14.70 -5.66 -9.36
CA ARG A 219 15.71 -4.60 -9.60
C ARG A 219 16.18 -4.50 -11.06
N TYR A 220 15.92 -5.51 -11.88
CA TYR A 220 16.33 -5.48 -13.29
C TYR A 220 15.50 -4.51 -14.13
N GLU A 221 14.27 -4.20 -13.75
CA GLU A 221 13.45 -3.18 -14.41
C GLU A 221 13.98 -1.78 -14.11
N ASP A 222 14.30 -1.48 -12.85
CA ASP A 222 14.91 -0.21 -12.44
C ASP A 222 16.28 0.03 -13.08
N VAL A 223 17.07 -1.01 -13.29
CA VAL A 223 18.39 -0.91 -13.97
C VAL A 223 18.26 -0.69 -15.47
N ARG A 224 17.16 -1.11 -16.10
CA ARG A 224 16.90 -0.85 -17.52
C ARG A 224 16.54 0.62 -17.79
N ASP A 225 15.80 1.26 -16.90
CA ASP A 225 15.46 2.68 -17.02
C ASP A 225 16.66 3.62 -16.77
N THR A 226 17.67 3.17 -16.03
CA THR A 226 18.90 3.92 -15.80
C THR A 226 19.98 3.76 -16.89
N ARG A 227 19.72 3.01 -17.95
CA ARG A 227 20.58 3.06 -19.13
C ARG A 227 20.31 4.38 -19.85
N ILE A 228 20.98 5.42 -19.40
CA ILE A 228 21.29 6.59 -20.20
C ILE A 228 21.93 6.05 -21.46
N GLY A 229 21.20 6.11 -22.57
CA GLY A 229 21.78 5.85 -23.87
C GLY A 229 22.89 6.88 -24.10
N SER A 230 24.12 6.51 -23.79
CA SER A 230 25.25 7.30 -24.29
C SER A 230 25.27 7.13 -25.78
N THR A 231 24.58 8.00 -26.49
CA THR A 231 24.82 8.27 -27.90
C THR A 231 26.20 8.94 -27.96
N TYR A 232 27.24 8.13 -27.91
CA TYR A 232 28.53 8.56 -28.43
C TYR A 232 28.37 8.62 -29.95
N THR A 233 28.03 9.77 -30.46
CA THR A 233 28.31 10.14 -31.85
C THR A 233 29.83 10.32 -31.94
N ALA A 234 30.50 9.28 -32.38
CA ALA A 234 31.89 9.42 -32.83
C ALA A 234 31.88 10.32 -34.07
N THR A 235 32.08 11.61 -33.88
CA THR A 235 32.43 12.52 -34.96
C THR A 235 33.79 12.15 -35.45
N GLY A 236 33.86 11.54 -36.64
CA GLY A 236 35.13 11.23 -37.33
C GLY A 236 35.91 12.52 -37.59
N ILE A 237 37.17 12.45 -37.21
CA ILE A 237 38.19 13.41 -37.60
C ILE A 237 38.68 12.97 -38.99
N THR A 238 38.45 13.78 -39.99
CA THR A 238 39.20 13.80 -41.24
C THR A 238 40.35 14.76 -41.14
#